data_fc00fba1bd603532cbe8af9e94abb8d5
#
_entry.id   fc00fba1bd603532cbe8af9e94abb8d5
#
_cell.length_a   1.000
_cell.length_b   1.000
_cell.length_c   1.000
_cell.angle_alpha   90.00
_cell.angle_beta   90.00
_cell.angle_gamma   90.00
#
_symmetry.space_group_name_H-M   'P 1'
#
loop_
_entity.id
_entity.type
_entity.pdbx_description
1 polymer ?
#
loop_
_entity_poly.entity_id
_entity_poly.type
_entity_poly.pdbx_seq_one_letter_code
_entity_poly.pdbx_strand_id
1 'polypeptide(L)'
;SKVTTMNYMFNNANKFNQPIGNWNTSKVTTMNYMFNNANKFNQPIGNWNTEKVLDMSYMFSNATNFNQDISKWNTEIVQNMNYMFFKAKTFNQPIGNWNTSKVTTMKGMFNETTNFNKPIGDWNTSIVTNMSWMFNKASNFNQDISKWDTSNVTNMSYMFQNAINFNQPIGNWNTGIVINMESMFNNASSFNQPIGNWNTSKVENMSGMFMEATNFNQDINTKKISASPTGEEYTAWDTSNVTSMNRMFFKATNFNNGDTENNGNKPLNWDTR
;
A
#
# COMPACT_ATOMS: atom_id res chain seq x y z
N SER A 1 -16.74 10.00 30.20
CA SER A 1 -17.54 9.19 29.27
C SER A 1 -17.67 7.75 29.76
N LYS A 2 -18.80 7.11 29.48
CA LYS A 2 -19.00 5.64 29.69
C LYS A 2 -18.87 4.88 28.36
N VAL A 3 -18.78 5.60 27.22
CA VAL A 3 -18.76 5.03 25.89
C VAL A 3 -17.42 4.34 25.64
N THR A 4 -17.46 3.08 25.27
CA THR A 4 -16.29 2.24 24.98
C THR A 4 -16.19 1.83 23.50
N THR A 5 -17.27 1.91 22.74
CA THR A 5 -17.27 1.60 21.31
C THR A 5 -18.01 2.69 20.51
N MET A 6 -17.52 3.01 19.32
CA MET A 6 -18.17 3.95 18.39
C MET A 6 -18.28 3.36 16.98
N ASN A 7 -18.27 2.03 16.88
CA ASN A 7 -18.35 1.32 15.60
C ASN A 7 -19.64 1.69 14.85
N TYR A 8 -19.55 1.93 13.54
CA TYR A 8 -20.68 2.20 12.66
C TYR A 8 -21.55 3.41 13.04
N MET A 9 -21.15 4.24 14.04
CA MET A 9 -22.02 5.28 14.61
C MET A 9 -22.61 6.24 13.57
N PHE A 10 -21.84 6.62 12.56
CA PHE A 10 -22.27 7.47 11.44
C PHE A 10 -22.14 6.77 10.09
N ASN A 11 -22.13 5.44 10.10
CA ASN A 11 -22.06 4.64 8.88
C ASN A 11 -23.25 4.97 7.96
N ASN A 12 -22.99 5.31 6.71
CA ASN A 12 -23.98 5.76 5.73
C ASN A 12 -24.70 7.08 6.08
N ALA A 13 -24.23 7.83 7.07
CA ALA A 13 -24.78 9.14 7.40
C ALA A 13 -24.28 10.20 6.38
N ASN A 14 -24.70 10.11 5.12
CA ASN A 14 -24.14 10.82 3.98
C ASN A 14 -24.17 12.35 4.11
N LYS A 15 -25.11 12.90 4.91
CA LYS A 15 -25.28 14.33 5.11
C LYS A 15 -24.69 14.82 6.45
N PHE A 16 -24.24 13.89 7.29
CA PHE A 16 -23.73 14.25 8.61
C PHE A 16 -22.45 15.09 8.50
N ASN A 17 -22.46 16.27 9.13
CA ASN A 17 -21.30 17.15 9.23
C ASN A 17 -21.43 18.09 10.44
N GLN A 18 -21.84 17.57 11.60
CA GLN A 18 -21.98 18.36 12.81
C GLN A 18 -20.70 18.34 13.65
N PRO A 19 -20.40 19.42 14.42
CA PRO A 19 -19.21 19.51 15.24
C PRO A 19 -19.30 18.50 16.42
N ILE A 20 -18.35 17.61 16.46
CA ILE A 20 -18.23 16.56 17.49
C ILE A 20 -16.81 16.50 18.09
N GLY A 21 -15.98 17.49 17.80
CA GLY A 21 -14.58 17.54 18.25
C GLY A 21 -14.40 17.55 19.78
N ASN A 22 -15.41 18.00 20.52
CA ASN A 22 -15.39 18.04 21.99
C ASN A 22 -15.82 16.74 22.67
N TRP A 23 -16.09 15.67 21.91
CA TRP A 23 -16.49 14.41 22.51
C TRP A 23 -15.34 13.78 23.32
N ASN A 24 -15.67 13.25 24.47
CA ASN A 24 -14.71 12.51 25.28
C ASN A 24 -14.63 11.05 24.81
N THR A 25 -13.54 10.74 24.09
CA THR A 25 -13.26 9.42 23.50
C THR A 25 -12.27 8.57 24.31
N SER A 26 -11.84 9.02 25.51
CA SER A 26 -10.77 8.41 26.32
C SER A 26 -10.99 6.95 26.76
N LYS A 27 -12.21 6.43 26.62
CA LYS A 27 -12.52 5.01 26.92
C LYS A 27 -12.85 4.19 25.67
N VAL A 28 -12.79 4.80 24.48
CA VAL A 28 -13.16 4.13 23.24
C VAL A 28 -12.04 3.19 22.81
N THR A 29 -12.39 1.95 22.55
CA THR A 29 -11.44 0.89 22.14
C THR A 29 -11.53 0.54 20.67
N THR A 30 -12.61 0.93 19.97
CA THR A 30 -12.79 0.64 18.56
C THR A 30 -13.67 1.69 17.89
N MET A 31 -13.27 2.09 16.65
CA MET A 31 -13.91 3.12 15.83
C MET A 31 -14.14 2.64 14.39
N ASN A 32 -14.11 1.31 14.17
CA ASN A 32 -14.23 0.76 12.82
C ASN A 32 -15.57 1.16 12.17
N TYR A 33 -15.53 1.49 10.88
CA TYR A 33 -16.68 1.97 10.09
C TYR A 33 -17.38 3.22 10.61
N MET A 34 -16.80 3.97 11.58
CA MET A 34 -17.52 5.06 12.25
C MET A 34 -18.07 6.11 11.28
N PHE A 35 -17.30 6.51 10.27
CA PHE A 35 -17.70 7.48 9.25
C PHE A 35 -17.72 6.87 7.83
N ASN A 36 -17.85 5.54 7.73
CA ASN A 36 -17.94 4.90 6.44
C ASN A 36 -19.13 5.45 5.64
N ASN A 37 -18.89 5.89 4.41
CA ASN A 37 -19.87 6.57 3.55
C ASN A 37 -20.45 7.89 4.13
N ALA A 38 -19.86 8.49 5.13
CA ALA A 38 -20.23 9.82 5.62
C ALA A 38 -19.64 10.91 4.71
N ASN A 39 -20.13 11.01 3.49
CA ASN A 39 -19.50 11.75 2.40
C ASN A 39 -19.31 13.25 2.66
N LYS A 40 -20.15 13.86 3.50
CA LYS A 40 -20.07 15.28 3.85
C LYS A 40 -19.25 15.56 5.11
N PHE A 41 -18.90 14.51 5.87
CA PHE A 41 -18.19 14.70 7.13
C PHE A 41 -16.79 15.28 6.90
N ASN A 42 -16.54 16.45 7.52
CA ASN A 42 -15.24 17.13 7.52
C ASN A 42 -15.08 18.04 8.74
N GLN A 43 -15.47 17.56 9.93
CA GLN A 43 -15.33 18.32 11.17
C GLN A 43 -14.02 18.01 11.90
N PRO A 44 -13.42 18.99 12.62
CA PRO A 44 -12.18 18.81 13.34
C PRO A 44 -12.36 17.81 14.50
N ILE A 45 -11.63 16.70 14.44
CA ILE A 45 -11.62 15.63 15.43
C ILE A 45 -10.19 15.28 15.90
N GLY A 46 -9.21 16.12 15.57
CA GLY A 46 -7.80 15.89 15.91
C GLY A 46 -7.50 15.85 17.41
N ASN A 47 -8.40 16.40 18.26
CA ASN A 47 -8.23 16.36 19.70
C ASN A 47 -8.83 15.13 20.39
N TRP A 48 -9.39 14.19 19.64
CA TRP A 48 -9.89 12.94 20.23
C TRP A 48 -8.75 12.14 20.86
N ASN A 49 -9.01 11.60 22.05
CA ASN A 49 -8.09 10.66 22.67
C ASN A 49 -8.29 9.28 22.03
N THR A 50 -7.25 8.76 21.35
CA THR A 50 -7.27 7.48 20.65
C THR A 50 -6.36 6.42 21.30
N GLU A 51 -5.81 6.70 22.51
CA GLU A 51 -4.81 5.87 23.19
C GLU A 51 -5.24 4.42 23.46
N LYS A 52 -6.57 4.15 23.47
CA LYS A 52 -7.15 2.82 23.71
C LYS A 52 -7.73 2.16 22.46
N VAL A 53 -7.63 2.82 21.30
CA VAL A 53 -8.23 2.31 20.07
C VAL A 53 -7.35 1.22 19.46
N LEU A 54 -7.93 0.05 19.25
CA LEU A 54 -7.27 -1.12 18.64
C LEU A 54 -7.60 -1.27 17.15
N ASP A 55 -8.79 -0.85 16.75
CA ASP A 55 -9.30 -1.03 15.38
C ASP A 55 -9.86 0.27 14.82
N MET A 56 -9.24 0.73 13.71
CA MET A 56 -9.65 1.89 12.93
C MET A 56 -10.04 1.51 11.49
N SER A 57 -10.27 0.21 11.23
CA SER A 57 -10.58 -0.26 9.88
C SER A 57 -11.83 0.41 9.31
N TYR A 58 -11.78 0.78 8.03
CA TYR A 58 -12.87 1.44 7.31
C TYR A 58 -13.40 2.75 7.94
N MET A 59 -12.68 3.34 8.93
CA MET A 59 -13.21 4.48 9.69
C MET A 59 -13.67 5.64 8.82
N PHE A 60 -12.91 5.99 7.80
CA PHE A 60 -13.22 7.06 6.83
C PHE A 60 -13.42 6.53 5.40
N SER A 61 -13.74 5.25 5.27
CA SER A 61 -13.98 4.64 3.97
C SER A 61 -15.11 5.40 3.26
N ASN A 62 -14.83 5.86 2.03
CA ASN A 62 -15.76 6.67 1.24
C ASN A 62 -16.25 7.97 1.90
N ALA A 63 -15.54 8.49 2.93
CA ALA A 63 -15.74 9.83 3.47
C ALA A 63 -15.04 10.85 2.55
N THR A 64 -15.62 11.10 1.39
CA THR A 64 -15.00 11.76 0.24
C THR A 64 -14.53 13.19 0.50
N ASN A 65 -15.12 13.89 1.50
CA ASN A 65 -14.75 15.27 1.85
C ASN A 65 -13.84 15.35 3.08
N PHE A 66 -13.57 14.22 3.76
CA PHE A 66 -12.78 14.25 4.98
C PHE A 66 -11.31 14.59 4.69
N ASN A 67 -10.85 15.71 5.28
CA ASN A 67 -9.47 16.17 5.17
C ASN A 67 -9.03 16.95 6.42
N GLN A 68 -9.41 16.52 7.62
CA GLN A 68 -9.02 17.16 8.87
C GLN A 68 -7.71 16.59 9.41
N ASP A 69 -6.96 17.48 10.10
CA ASP A 69 -5.71 17.09 10.76
C ASP A 69 -5.98 16.12 11.93
N ILE A 70 -5.47 14.92 11.81
CA ILE A 70 -5.51 13.84 12.79
C ILE A 70 -4.10 13.36 13.16
N SER A 71 -3.08 14.17 12.90
CA SER A 71 -1.68 13.85 13.17
C SER A 71 -1.40 13.60 14.66
N LYS A 72 -2.21 14.17 15.55
CA LYS A 72 -2.06 14.04 17.02
C LYS A 72 -2.65 12.74 17.59
N TRP A 73 -3.32 11.94 16.79
CA TRP A 73 -3.87 10.69 17.28
C TRP A 73 -2.77 9.74 17.75
N ASN A 74 -2.96 9.18 18.93
CA ASN A 74 -2.12 8.09 19.41
C ASN A 74 -2.54 6.79 18.74
N THR A 75 -1.63 6.19 17.96
CA THR A 75 -1.87 4.95 17.22
C THR A 75 -1.04 3.77 17.73
N GLU A 76 -0.37 3.94 18.89
CA GLU A 76 0.63 2.99 19.44
C GLU A 76 0.14 1.55 19.59
N ILE A 77 -1.15 1.38 19.86
CA ILE A 77 -1.74 0.04 20.06
C ILE A 77 -2.70 -0.38 18.94
N VAL A 78 -2.85 0.43 17.89
CA VAL A 78 -3.73 0.10 16.76
C VAL A 78 -3.16 -1.10 15.99
N GLN A 79 -4.00 -2.11 15.78
CA GLN A 79 -3.64 -3.35 15.10
C GLN A 79 -4.18 -3.45 13.69
N ASN A 80 -5.30 -2.79 13.40
CA ASN A 80 -6.01 -2.89 12.13
C ASN A 80 -6.32 -1.51 11.55
N MET A 81 -5.75 -1.24 10.37
CA MET A 81 -5.99 -0.01 9.58
C MET A 81 -6.52 -0.32 8.17
N ASN A 82 -7.07 -1.53 7.96
CA ASN A 82 -7.58 -1.93 6.64
C ASN A 82 -8.61 -0.94 6.11
N TYR A 83 -8.43 -0.50 4.86
CA TYR A 83 -9.35 0.37 4.16
C TYR A 83 -9.74 1.67 4.91
N MET A 84 -8.90 2.12 5.89
CA MET A 84 -9.24 3.26 6.74
C MET A 84 -9.62 4.51 5.93
N PHE A 85 -8.93 4.78 4.83
CA PHE A 85 -9.16 5.93 3.95
C PHE A 85 -9.61 5.51 2.53
N PHE A 86 -10.15 4.30 2.37
CA PHE A 86 -10.65 3.86 1.06
C PHE A 86 -11.61 4.87 0.46
N LYS A 87 -11.32 5.37 -0.76
CA LYS A 87 -12.12 6.40 -1.43
C LYS A 87 -12.26 7.74 -0.68
N ALA A 88 -11.47 8.01 0.36
CA ALA A 88 -11.39 9.33 0.98
C ALA A 88 -10.60 10.29 0.07
N LYS A 89 -11.19 10.69 -1.05
CA LYS A 89 -10.50 11.31 -2.18
C LYS A 89 -9.75 12.59 -1.84
N THR A 90 -10.25 13.39 -0.88
CA THR A 90 -9.63 14.66 -0.49
C THR A 90 -8.58 14.53 0.60
N PHE A 91 -8.52 13.37 1.26
CA PHE A 91 -7.61 13.18 2.40
C PHE A 91 -6.15 13.33 1.99
N ASN A 92 -5.45 14.29 2.62
CA ASN A 92 -4.03 14.55 2.39
C ASN A 92 -3.38 15.20 3.63
N GLN A 93 -3.58 14.63 4.83
CA GLN A 93 -3.05 15.17 6.09
C GLN A 93 -1.75 14.46 6.53
N PRO A 94 -0.88 15.17 7.29
CA PRO A 94 0.42 14.66 7.71
C PRO A 94 0.27 13.62 8.83
N ILE A 95 0.28 12.36 8.47
CA ILE A 95 0.16 11.21 9.40
C ILE A 95 1.45 10.39 9.51
N GLY A 96 2.57 10.93 9.05
CA GLY A 96 3.87 10.23 9.06
C GLY A 96 4.41 9.93 10.45
N ASN A 97 3.96 10.67 11.47
CA ASN A 97 4.35 10.47 12.88
C ASN A 97 3.53 9.40 13.62
N TRP A 98 2.57 8.76 12.96
CA TRP A 98 1.81 7.67 13.59
C TRP A 98 2.72 6.49 13.93
N ASN A 99 2.55 5.93 15.12
CA ASN A 99 3.23 4.69 15.50
C ASN A 99 2.44 3.50 14.92
N THR A 100 3.05 2.81 13.97
CA THR A 100 2.44 1.67 13.28
C THR A 100 3.00 0.31 13.72
N SER A 101 3.81 0.29 14.78
CA SER A 101 4.55 -0.90 15.23
C SER A 101 3.68 -2.09 15.67
N LYS A 102 2.39 -1.89 15.88
CA LYS A 102 1.42 -2.96 16.21
C LYS A 102 0.45 -3.27 15.08
N VAL A 103 0.56 -2.57 13.93
CA VAL A 103 -0.32 -2.79 12.79
C VAL A 103 0.07 -4.07 12.05
N THR A 104 -0.85 -5.02 11.96
CA THR A 104 -0.62 -6.31 11.30
C THR A 104 -1.07 -6.34 9.86
N THR A 105 -1.94 -5.40 9.46
CA THR A 105 -2.49 -5.33 8.11
C THR A 105 -2.85 -3.90 7.71
N MET A 106 -2.45 -3.53 6.48
CA MET A 106 -2.70 -2.21 5.87
C MET A 106 -3.45 -2.35 4.52
N LYS A 107 -4.16 -3.49 4.34
CA LYS A 107 -4.87 -3.78 3.10
C LYS A 107 -5.77 -2.60 2.68
N GLY A 108 -5.59 -2.10 1.47
CA GLY A 108 -6.42 -1.06 0.89
C GLY A 108 -6.49 0.26 1.65
N MET A 109 -5.55 0.56 2.57
CA MET A 109 -5.63 1.73 3.46
C MET A 109 -5.85 3.04 2.70
N PHE A 110 -5.18 3.25 1.57
CA PHE A 110 -5.31 4.43 0.72
C PHE A 110 -5.87 4.11 -0.68
N ASN A 111 -6.57 2.99 -0.82
CA ASN A 111 -7.17 2.61 -2.11
C ASN A 111 -8.16 3.69 -2.57
N GLU A 112 -7.98 4.22 -3.79
CA GLU A 112 -8.75 5.33 -4.37
C GLU A 112 -8.68 6.65 -3.56
N THR A 113 -7.68 6.82 -2.68
CA THR A 113 -7.41 8.08 -1.97
C THR A 113 -6.54 8.98 -2.86
N THR A 114 -7.13 9.52 -3.90
CA THR A 114 -6.44 10.12 -5.05
C THR A 114 -5.51 11.28 -4.71
N ASN A 115 -5.82 12.07 -3.66
CA ASN A 115 -5.02 13.25 -3.30
C ASN A 115 -3.90 12.96 -2.29
N PHE A 116 -3.89 11.76 -1.69
CA PHE A 116 -2.91 11.47 -0.66
C PHE A 116 -1.48 11.42 -1.21
N ASN A 117 -0.62 12.29 -0.68
CA ASN A 117 0.81 12.35 -1.01
C ASN A 117 1.62 12.95 0.16
N LYS A 118 1.44 12.43 1.38
CA LYS A 118 2.22 12.83 2.56
C LYS A 118 3.26 11.78 2.93
N PRO A 119 4.44 12.22 3.47
CA PRO A 119 5.49 11.28 3.85
C PRO A 119 5.02 10.31 4.93
N ILE A 120 5.25 9.03 4.68
CA ILE A 120 4.95 7.90 5.58
C ILE A 120 6.09 6.87 5.58
N GLY A 121 7.27 7.26 5.10
CA GLY A 121 8.44 6.38 4.98
C GLY A 121 9.00 5.88 6.31
N ASP A 122 8.73 6.58 7.41
CA ASP A 122 9.21 6.21 8.73
C ASP A 122 8.23 5.29 9.51
N TRP A 123 7.13 4.86 8.89
CA TRP A 123 6.23 3.89 9.49
C TRP A 123 6.93 2.54 9.73
N ASN A 124 6.74 1.96 10.89
CA ASN A 124 7.20 0.60 11.18
C ASN A 124 6.23 -0.40 10.55
N THR A 125 6.70 -1.15 9.55
CA THR A 125 5.92 -2.14 8.82
C THR A 125 6.36 -3.58 9.11
N SER A 126 7.27 -3.78 10.06
CA SER A 126 7.95 -5.06 10.31
C SER A 126 7.05 -6.25 10.65
N ILE A 127 5.82 -6.01 11.11
CA ILE A 127 4.85 -7.09 11.39
C ILE A 127 3.65 -7.10 10.43
N VAL A 128 3.67 -6.26 9.39
CA VAL A 128 2.59 -6.21 8.40
C VAL A 128 2.69 -7.42 7.48
N THR A 129 1.58 -8.16 7.34
CA THR A 129 1.53 -9.36 6.51
C THR A 129 0.80 -9.15 5.18
N ASN A 130 -0.04 -8.11 5.08
CA ASN A 130 -0.85 -7.86 3.89
C ASN A 130 -0.86 -6.37 3.53
N MET A 131 -0.34 -6.03 2.35
CA MET A 131 -0.32 -4.68 1.76
C MET A 131 -1.12 -4.62 0.44
N SER A 132 -1.96 -5.63 0.16
CA SER A 132 -2.73 -5.66 -1.09
C SER A 132 -3.64 -4.43 -1.21
N TRP A 133 -3.75 -3.87 -2.42
CA TRP A 133 -4.58 -2.70 -2.73
C TRP A 133 -4.19 -1.39 -2.01
N MET A 134 -3.08 -1.33 -1.26
CA MET A 134 -2.79 -0.22 -0.34
C MET A 134 -2.83 1.15 -1.00
N PHE A 135 -2.25 1.29 -2.19
CA PHE A 135 -2.22 2.53 -2.98
C PHE A 135 -2.91 2.38 -4.34
N ASN A 136 -3.82 1.39 -4.48
CA ASN A 136 -4.57 1.23 -5.72
C ASN A 136 -5.30 2.53 -6.08
N LYS A 137 -5.10 3.04 -7.29
CA LYS A 137 -5.66 4.31 -7.77
C LYS A 137 -5.33 5.55 -6.90
N ALA A 138 -4.33 5.47 -6.02
CA ALA A 138 -3.78 6.64 -5.32
C ALA A 138 -2.89 7.43 -6.30
N SER A 139 -3.52 8.12 -7.24
CA SER A 139 -2.86 8.69 -8.43
C SER A 139 -1.77 9.72 -8.12
N ASN A 140 -1.89 10.45 -7.00
CA ASN A 140 -0.88 11.45 -6.62
C ASN A 140 0.21 10.91 -5.70
N PHE A 141 0.07 9.67 -5.19
CA PHE A 141 1.04 9.13 -4.25
C PHE A 141 2.39 8.88 -4.92
N ASN A 142 3.43 9.53 -4.41
CA ASN A 142 4.82 9.36 -4.84
C ASN A 142 5.82 9.67 -3.70
N GLN A 143 5.56 9.19 -2.48
CA GLN A 143 6.46 9.39 -1.34
C GLN A 143 7.42 8.21 -1.18
N ASP A 144 8.61 8.53 -0.68
CA ASP A 144 9.64 7.53 -0.40
C ASP A 144 9.18 6.57 0.71
N ILE A 145 9.10 5.30 0.38
CA ILE A 145 8.77 4.17 1.25
C ILE A 145 9.84 3.07 1.18
N SER A 146 11.04 3.41 0.75
CA SER A 146 12.16 2.49 0.59
C SER A 146 12.61 1.83 1.89
N LYS A 147 12.35 2.49 3.04
CA LYS A 147 12.72 2.00 4.37
C LYS A 147 11.74 0.99 4.96
N TRP A 148 10.60 0.76 4.31
CA TRP A 148 9.62 -0.19 4.84
C TRP A 148 10.20 -1.61 4.91
N ASP A 149 10.05 -2.23 6.05
CA ASP A 149 10.35 -3.64 6.22
C ASP A 149 9.19 -4.47 5.67
N THR A 150 9.46 -5.21 4.60
CA THR A 150 8.47 -6.06 3.91
C THR A 150 8.71 -7.55 4.16
N SER A 151 9.62 -7.89 5.09
CA SER A 151 10.06 -9.27 5.35
C SER A 151 8.95 -10.23 5.79
N ASN A 152 7.83 -9.70 6.33
CA ASN A 152 6.67 -10.47 6.74
C ASN A 152 5.47 -10.37 5.77
N VAL A 153 5.61 -9.64 4.64
CA VAL A 153 4.51 -9.43 3.70
C VAL A 153 4.36 -10.63 2.77
N THR A 154 3.17 -11.23 2.76
CA THR A 154 2.84 -12.36 1.88
C THR A 154 2.00 -11.96 0.66
N ASN A 155 1.32 -10.81 0.72
CA ASN A 155 0.43 -10.36 -0.35
C ASN A 155 0.65 -8.88 -0.69
N MET A 156 1.08 -8.61 -1.93
CA MET A 156 1.28 -7.27 -2.51
C MET A 156 0.40 -7.04 -3.76
N SER A 157 -0.62 -7.90 -3.97
CA SER A 157 -1.47 -7.79 -5.16
C SER A 157 -2.16 -6.43 -5.25
N TYR A 158 -2.18 -5.84 -6.45
CA TYR A 158 -2.82 -4.56 -6.74
C TYR A 158 -2.28 -3.34 -5.97
N MET A 159 -1.12 -3.48 -5.28
CA MET A 159 -0.64 -2.46 -4.33
C MET A 159 -0.51 -1.08 -4.95
N PHE A 160 0.01 -0.98 -6.16
CA PHE A 160 0.20 0.28 -6.91
C PHE A 160 -0.58 0.31 -8.23
N GLN A 161 -1.61 -0.53 -8.37
CA GLN A 161 -2.43 -0.52 -9.58
C GLN A 161 -3.03 0.88 -9.79
N ASN A 162 -2.87 1.44 -10.99
CA ASN A 162 -3.30 2.81 -11.33
C ASN A 162 -2.70 3.93 -10.43
N ALA A 163 -1.61 3.68 -9.70
CA ALA A 163 -0.83 4.71 -9.02
C ALA A 163 0.11 5.38 -10.04
N ILE A 164 -0.46 6.19 -10.91
CA ILE A 164 0.17 6.68 -12.14
C ILE A 164 1.43 7.52 -11.92
N ASN A 165 1.58 8.17 -10.76
CA ASN A 165 2.74 9.01 -10.44
C ASN A 165 3.79 8.27 -9.59
N PHE A 166 3.49 7.05 -9.10
CA PHE A 166 4.41 6.33 -8.23
C PHE A 166 5.67 5.91 -8.96
N ASN A 167 6.84 6.36 -8.48
CA ASN A 167 8.15 6.00 -9.02
C ASN A 167 9.26 6.08 -7.94
N GLN A 168 9.05 5.48 -6.77
CA GLN A 168 10.02 5.51 -5.66
C GLN A 168 10.87 4.24 -5.58
N PRO A 169 12.12 4.34 -5.05
CA PRO A 169 13.07 3.23 -5.04
C PRO A 169 12.67 2.16 -4.01
N ILE A 170 12.07 1.08 -4.49
CA ILE A 170 11.63 -0.06 -3.67
C ILE A 170 12.42 -1.35 -3.97
N GLY A 171 13.55 -1.23 -4.65
CA GLY A 171 14.39 -2.38 -5.02
C GLY A 171 14.98 -3.16 -3.85
N ASN A 172 15.09 -2.54 -2.67
CA ASN A 172 15.61 -3.17 -1.45
C ASN A 172 14.54 -3.89 -0.60
N TRP A 173 13.28 -3.87 -1.02
CA TRP A 173 12.23 -4.62 -0.31
C TRP A 173 12.54 -6.11 -0.27
N ASN A 174 12.35 -6.72 0.89
CA ASN A 174 12.42 -8.17 1.02
C ASN A 174 11.11 -8.78 0.49
N THR A 175 11.20 -9.48 -0.63
CA THR A 175 10.05 -10.12 -1.29
C THR A 175 10.06 -11.66 -1.14
N GLY A 176 11.00 -12.21 -0.35
CA GLY A 176 11.28 -13.63 -0.29
C GLY A 176 10.15 -14.55 0.20
N ILE A 177 9.11 -13.99 0.83
CA ILE A 177 7.93 -14.76 1.24
C ILE A 177 6.63 -14.29 0.58
N VAL A 178 6.70 -13.37 -0.39
CA VAL A 178 5.53 -12.90 -1.12
C VAL A 178 5.00 -14.01 -2.02
N ILE A 179 3.70 -14.28 -1.91
CA ILE A 179 3.00 -15.33 -2.71
C ILE A 179 2.25 -14.70 -3.88
N ASN A 180 1.72 -13.49 -3.70
CA ASN A 180 0.87 -12.87 -4.71
C ASN A 180 1.33 -11.44 -5.05
N MET A 181 1.69 -11.22 -6.33
CA MET A 181 2.06 -9.93 -6.93
C MET A 181 1.13 -9.55 -8.11
N GLU A 182 -0.07 -10.18 -8.18
CA GLU A 182 -1.05 -9.89 -9.23
C GLU A 182 -1.29 -8.38 -9.38
N SER A 183 -1.17 -7.89 -10.61
CA SER A 183 -1.46 -6.50 -10.98
C SER A 183 -0.77 -5.43 -10.12
N MET A 184 0.35 -5.75 -9.47
CA MET A 184 1.00 -4.86 -8.49
C MET A 184 1.32 -3.49 -9.07
N PHE A 185 1.76 -3.41 -10.33
CA PHE A 185 2.08 -2.17 -11.05
C PHE A 185 1.23 -1.96 -12.31
N ASN A 186 0.07 -2.61 -12.39
CA ASN A 186 -0.83 -2.45 -13.53
C ASN A 186 -1.22 -0.97 -13.68
N ASN A 187 -0.94 -0.40 -14.87
CA ASN A 187 -1.13 1.02 -15.18
C ASN A 187 -0.42 1.99 -14.20
N ALA A 188 0.67 1.56 -13.54
CA ALA A 188 1.60 2.45 -12.84
C ALA A 188 2.56 3.07 -13.87
N SER A 189 2.04 3.98 -14.67
CA SER A 189 2.68 4.44 -15.91
C SER A 189 4.02 5.14 -15.71
N SER A 190 4.27 5.74 -14.53
CA SER A 190 5.57 6.38 -14.22
C SER A 190 6.60 5.42 -13.63
N PHE A 191 6.18 4.22 -13.18
CA PHE A 191 7.08 3.33 -12.46
C PHE A 191 8.18 2.77 -13.36
N ASN A 192 9.44 3.04 -13.00
CA ASN A 192 10.63 2.51 -13.69
C ASN A 192 11.82 2.37 -12.72
N GLN A 193 11.61 1.85 -11.53
CA GLN A 193 12.68 1.68 -10.54
C GLN A 193 13.33 0.29 -10.62
N PRO A 194 14.63 0.18 -10.28
CA PRO A 194 15.35 -1.08 -10.34
C PRO A 194 14.84 -2.06 -9.27
N ILE A 195 14.19 -3.12 -9.72
CA ILE A 195 13.68 -4.22 -8.90
C ILE A 195 14.29 -5.57 -9.29
N GLY A 196 15.37 -5.56 -10.04
CA GLY A 196 16.02 -6.74 -10.58
C GLY A 196 16.59 -7.70 -9.52
N ASN A 197 16.65 -7.30 -8.25
CA ASN A 197 17.12 -8.14 -7.15
C ASN A 197 15.99 -8.76 -6.32
N TRP A 198 14.73 -8.59 -6.68
CA TRP A 198 13.63 -9.19 -5.91
C TRP A 198 13.70 -10.72 -5.92
N ASN A 199 13.54 -11.30 -4.74
CA ASN A 199 13.36 -12.74 -4.59
C ASN A 199 11.90 -13.10 -4.87
N THR A 200 11.66 -13.80 -5.97
CA THR A 200 10.30 -14.19 -6.38
C THR A 200 10.06 -15.70 -6.25
N SER A 201 10.96 -16.42 -5.58
CA SER A 201 10.92 -17.88 -5.49
C SER A 201 9.68 -18.45 -4.80
N LYS A 202 8.89 -17.63 -4.09
CA LYS A 202 7.61 -18.04 -3.48
C LYS A 202 6.39 -17.50 -4.21
N VAL A 203 6.59 -16.67 -5.26
CA VAL A 203 5.47 -16.05 -5.97
C VAL A 203 4.77 -17.08 -6.86
N GLU A 204 3.46 -17.19 -6.69
CA GLU A 204 2.59 -18.06 -7.48
C GLU A 204 1.82 -17.30 -8.57
N ASN A 205 1.50 -16.02 -8.34
CA ASN A 205 0.70 -15.22 -9.26
C ASN A 205 1.36 -13.87 -9.58
N MET A 206 1.71 -13.68 -10.86
CA MET A 206 2.24 -12.44 -11.45
C MET A 206 1.33 -11.90 -12.57
N SER A 207 0.06 -12.36 -12.65
CA SER A 207 -0.87 -11.93 -13.71
C SER A 207 -1.00 -10.42 -13.74
N GLY A 208 -0.83 -9.80 -14.91
CA GLY A 208 -0.97 -8.37 -15.12
C GLY A 208 -0.01 -7.49 -14.33
N MET A 209 1.08 -8.02 -13.75
CA MET A 209 1.93 -7.29 -12.81
C MET A 209 2.42 -5.95 -13.37
N PHE A 210 2.79 -5.88 -14.66
CA PHE A 210 3.23 -4.67 -15.35
C PHE A 210 2.32 -4.31 -16.54
N MET A 211 1.08 -4.79 -16.54
CA MET A 211 0.12 -4.45 -17.58
C MET A 211 -0.04 -2.94 -17.66
N GLU A 212 0.11 -2.35 -18.86
CA GLU A 212 0.01 -0.90 -19.08
C GLU A 212 1.02 -0.04 -18.28
N ALA A 213 2.06 -0.63 -17.68
CA ALA A 213 3.18 0.08 -17.06
C ALA A 213 4.12 0.62 -18.15
N THR A 214 3.72 1.71 -18.80
CA THR A 214 4.30 2.17 -20.08
C THR A 214 5.75 2.61 -19.97
N ASN A 215 6.24 3.07 -18.82
CA ASN A 215 7.65 3.49 -18.67
C ASN A 215 8.55 2.38 -18.10
N PHE A 216 7.97 1.26 -17.65
CA PHE A 216 8.77 0.20 -17.04
C PHE A 216 9.70 -0.46 -18.06
N ASN A 217 11.02 -0.36 -17.84
CA ASN A 217 12.05 -1.01 -18.63
C ASN A 217 13.29 -1.33 -17.78
N GLN A 218 13.15 -2.22 -16.80
CA GLN A 218 14.26 -2.64 -15.96
C GLN A 218 14.67 -4.08 -16.27
N ASP A 219 15.95 -4.39 -16.01
CA ASP A 219 16.49 -5.74 -16.08
C ASP A 219 15.91 -6.59 -14.95
N ILE A 220 15.08 -7.56 -15.30
CA ILE A 220 14.43 -8.51 -14.40
C ILE A 220 14.78 -9.96 -14.75
N ASN A 221 15.98 -10.17 -15.29
CA ASN A 221 16.50 -11.49 -15.55
C ASN A 221 16.70 -12.29 -14.26
N THR A 222 16.51 -13.59 -14.38
CA THR A 222 16.90 -14.54 -13.34
C THR A 222 18.41 -14.50 -13.14
N LYS A 223 18.85 -14.25 -11.90
CA LYS A 223 20.27 -14.17 -11.52
C LYS A 223 20.50 -14.58 -10.07
N LYS A 224 21.69 -15.12 -9.78
CA LYS A 224 22.11 -15.42 -8.41
C LYS A 224 22.46 -14.13 -7.66
N ILE A 225 21.96 -13.99 -6.45
CA ILE A 225 22.28 -12.92 -5.51
C ILE A 225 23.03 -13.55 -4.33
N SER A 226 24.32 -13.23 -4.22
CA SER A 226 25.23 -13.77 -3.19
C SER A 226 25.34 -12.91 -1.94
N ALA A 227 24.81 -11.68 -1.97
CA ALA A 227 24.83 -10.75 -0.85
C ALA A 227 23.45 -10.11 -0.67
N SER A 228 22.53 -10.82 -0.05
CA SER A 228 21.25 -10.25 0.33
C SER A 228 21.35 -9.43 1.63
N PRO A 229 20.42 -8.53 1.92
CA PRO A 229 20.33 -7.87 3.22
C PRO A 229 20.19 -8.84 4.39
N THR A 230 19.73 -10.08 4.15
CA THR A 230 19.58 -11.17 5.13
C THR A 230 20.81 -12.07 5.22
N GLY A 231 21.82 -11.88 4.34
CA GLY A 231 23.01 -12.73 4.28
C GLY A 231 22.82 -14.07 3.58
N GLU A 232 21.62 -14.38 3.09
CA GLU A 232 21.33 -15.65 2.41
C GLU A 232 21.41 -15.48 0.89
N GLU A 233 21.96 -16.50 0.21
CA GLU A 233 21.95 -16.57 -1.25
C GLU A 233 20.55 -16.94 -1.76
N TYR A 234 20.13 -16.27 -2.83
CA TYR A 234 18.88 -16.62 -3.51
C TYR A 234 18.96 -16.37 -5.01
N THR A 235 17.96 -16.85 -5.73
CA THR A 235 17.79 -16.57 -7.15
C THR A 235 16.75 -15.45 -7.30
N ALA A 236 17.19 -14.27 -7.76
CA ALA A 236 16.27 -13.19 -8.10
C ALA A 236 15.45 -13.57 -9.34
N TRP A 237 14.23 -13.10 -9.40
CA TRP A 237 13.28 -13.36 -10.51
C TRP A 237 13.18 -14.85 -10.86
N ASP A 238 13.23 -15.69 -9.83
CA ASP A 238 12.92 -17.12 -9.96
C ASP A 238 11.43 -17.28 -10.23
N THR A 239 11.11 -17.87 -11.38
CA THR A 239 9.72 -18.07 -11.83
C THR A 239 9.24 -19.50 -11.68
N SER A 240 10.03 -20.38 -11.04
CA SER A 240 9.76 -21.82 -10.94
C SER A 240 8.45 -22.19 -10.23
N ASN A 241 7.95 -21.33 -9.33
CA ASN A 241 6.67 -21.54 -8.63
C ASN A 241 5.52 -20.72 -9.24
N VAL A 242 5.77 -19.92 -10.27
CA VAL A 242 4.72 -19.07 -10.84
C VAL A 242 3.77 -19.87 -11.71
N THR A 243 2.50 -19.86 -11.33
CA THR A 243 1.43 -20.58 -12.05
C THR A 243 0.64 -19.67 -13.00
N SER A 244 0.75 -18.35 -12.84
CA SER A 244 0.04 -17.40 -13.71
C SER A 244 0.86 -16.14 -13.98
N MET A 245 1.10 -15.86 -15.29
CA MET A 245 1.72 -14.65 -15.83
C MET A 245 0.82 -13.99 -16.89
N ASN A 246 -0.48 -14.28 -16.89
CA ASN A 246 -1.40 -13.76 -17.88
C ASN A 246 -1.33 -12.24 -17.98
N ARG A 247 -1.15 -11.71 -19.20
CA ARG A 247 -1.08 -10.26 -19.48
C ARG A 247 0.02 -9.49 -18.73
N MET A 248 1.07 -10.17 -18.23
CA MET A 248 2.08 -9.53 -17.36
C MET A 248 2.66 -8.23 -17.94
N PHE A 249 2.93 -8.19 -19.24
CA PHE A 249 3.46 -7.02 -19.95
C PHE A 249 2.51 -6.49 -21.03
N PHE A 250 1.22 -6.82 -20.96
CA PHE A 250 0.25 -6.35 -21.96
C PHE A 250 0.25 -4.82 -22.00
N LYS A 251 0.52 -4.22 -23.16
CA LYS A 251 0.68 -2.78 -23.38
C LYS A 251 1.76 -2.08 -22.52
N ALA A 252 2.72 -2.80 -21.97
CA ALA A 252 3.94 -2.21 -21.39
C ALA A 252 4.89 -1.77 -22.51
N THR A 253 4.59 -0.66 -23.15
CA THR A 253 5.13 -0.29 -24.49
C THR A 253 6.63 -0.07 -24.54
N ASN A 254 7.27 0.30 -23.41
CA ASN A 254 8.72 0.51 -23.36
C ASN A 254 9.47 -0.70 -22.79
N PHE A 255 8.78 -1.75 -22.36
CA PHE A 255 9.45 -2.89 -21.75
C PHE A 255 10.29 -3.65 -22.78
N ASN A 256 11.59 -3.69 -22.55
CA ASN A 256 12.60 -4.42 -23.32
C ASN A 256 13.71 -4.98 -22.41
N ASN A 257 13.35 -5.41 -21.19
CA ASN A 257 14.25 -6.01 -20.20
C ASN A 257 15.53 -5.17 -19.92
N GLY A 258 15.37 -3.83 -19.87
CA GLY A 258 16.48 -2.90 -19.65
C GLY A 258 17.39 -2.69 -20.88
N ASP A 259 17.03 -3.23 -22.03
CA ASP A 259 17.73 -2.93 -23.30
C ASP A 259 17.24 -1.59 -23.83
N THR A 260 18.06 -0.56 -23.67
CA THR A 260 17.78 0.81 -24.16
C THR A 260 18.23 1.04 -25.60
N GLU A 261 19.06 0.15 -26.12
CA GLU A 261 19.60 0.23 -27.50
C GLU A 261 18.73 -0.53 -28.49
N ASN A 262 17.77 -1.32 -28.03
CA ASN A 262 16.89 -2.17 -28.83
C ASN A 262 17.65 -3.12 -29.76
N ASN A 263 18.83 -3.59 -29.34
CA ASN A 263 19.71 -4.45 -30.13
C ASN A 263 19.53 -5.96 -29.83
N GLY A 264 18.59 -6.33 -28.92
CA GLY A 264 18.32 -7.71 -28.56
C GLY A 264 19.37 -8.36 -27.66
N ASN A 265 20.31 -7.59 -27.10
CA ASN A 265 21.41 -8.11 -26.29
C ASN A 265 20.99 -8.44 -24.82
N LYS A 266 19.74 -8.17 -24.43
CA LYS A 266 19.21 -8.46 -23.08
C LYS A 266 17.95 -9.33 -23.14
N PRO A 267 18.04 -10.58 -23.64
CA PRO A 267 16.88 -11.47 -23.69
C PRO A 267 16.37 -11.77 -22.28
N LEU A 268 15.07 -11.90 -22.13
CA LEU A 268 14.46 -12.37 -20.90
C LEU A 268 14.72 -13.87 -20.73
N ASN A 269 15.35 -14.29 -19.63
CA ASN A 269 15.87 -15.63 -19.42
C ASN A 269 15.07 -16.51 -18.44
N TRP A 270 13.80 -16.19 -18.25
CA TRP A 270 12.93 -16.95 -17.33
C TRP A 270 12.67 -18.38 -17.79
N ASP A 271 12.64 -19.31 -16.85
CA ASP A 271 12.14 -20.65 -17.09
C ASP A 271 10.62 -20.66 -16.94
N THR A 272 9.93 -21.01 -18.00
CA THR A 272 8.45 -21.07 -18.04
C THR A 272 7.93 -22.49 -18.26
N ARG A 273 8.79 -23.51 -18.06
CA ARG A 273 8.44 -24.93 -18.22
C ARG A 273 7.73 -25.48 -17.00
#